data_5826395228404ec00269179aefba3210
#
_entry.id   5826395228404ec00269179aefba3210
#
_cell.length_a   1.000
_cell.length_b   1.000
_cell.length_c   1.000
_cell.angle_alpha   90.00
_cell.angle_beta   90.00
_cell.angle_gamma   90.00
#
_symmetry.space_group_name_H-M   'P 1'
#
loop_
_entity.id
_entity.type
_entity.pdbx_description
1 polymer ?
#
loop_
_entity_poly.entity_id
_entity_poly.type
_entity_poly.pdbx_seq_one_letter_code
_entity_poly.pdbx_strand_id
1 'polypeptide(L)'
;KNKFNFPLKIIFLLFLLVFLSTAISFIKSLYLVGYEYSNLVLLIKSVTYFRFFLFLIIVYFLSQLDLLNFRYFFISAAFFAIIISLDVIYQHIFGFNIIGMKSMDERHSSGFFGDELIAGGFIKNFSFFTILFFTYILRNKRNSRFILTTIIICILGAGIIVSGNRMSLVLFLFGLFLIFLF
;
A
#
# COMPACT_ATOMS: atom_id res chain seq x y z
N LYS A 1 -27.37 15.75 -1.02
CA LYS A 1 -26.79 15.95 0.32
C LYS A 1 -26.32 14.71 1.07
N ASN A 2 -26.74 13.47 0.77
CA ASN A 2 -26.44 12.28 1.58
C ASN A 2 -25.68 11.14 0.86
N LYS A 3 -25.15 11.37 -0.35
CA LYS A 3 -24.50 10.28 -1.13
C LYS A 3 -23.14 9.83 -0.57
N PHE A 4 -22.48 10.65 0.23
CA PHE A 4 -21.14 10.34 0.74
C PHE A 4 -21.15 9.55 2.06
N ASN A 5 -22.26 9.52 2.79
CA ASN A 5 -22.35 8.79 4.06
C ASN A 5 -22.38 7.26 3.88
N PHE A 6 -22.71 6.77 2.67
CA PHE A 6 -22.85 5.33 2.40
C PHE A 6 -21.51 4.58 2.44
N PRO A 7 -20.46 4.98 1.71
CA PRO A 7 -19.16 4.29 1.78
C PRO A 7 -18.54 4.32 3.18
N LEU A 8 -18.69 5.43 3.89
CA LEU A 8 -18.15 5.58 5.25
C LEU A 8 -18.86 4.64 6.24
N LYS A 9 -20.16 4.45 6.08
CA LYS A 9 -20.96 3.48 6.86
C LYS A 9 -20.52 2.05 6.58
N ILE A 10 -20.27 1.69 5.33
CA ILE A 10 -19.77 0.35 4.96
C ILE A 10 -18.39 0.09 5.58
N ILE A 11 -17.48 1.04 5.47
CA ILE A 11 -16.13 0.93 6.06
C ILE A 11 -16.24 0.78 7.57
N PHE A 12 -17.07 1.57 8.24
CA PHE A 12 -17.31 1.45 9.68
C PHE A 12 -17.85 0.07 10.05
N LEU A 13 -18.82 -0.44 9.29
CA LEU A 13 -19.41 -1.76 9.50
C LEU A 13 -18.35 -2.87 9.34
N LEU A 14 -17.46 -2.77 8.35
CA LEU A 14 -16.36 -3.72 8.18
C LEU A 14 -15.40 -3.70 9.37
N PHE A 15 -15.02 -2.53 9.88
CA PHE A 15 -14.19 -2.42 11.09
C PHE A 15 -14.88 -3.00 12.32
N LEU A 16 -16.16 -2.76 12.45
CA LEU A 16 -16.98 -3.30 13.55
C LEU A 16 -17.07 -4.83 13.48
N LEU A 17 -17.23 -5.40 12.29
CA LEU A 17 -17.23 -6.86 12.08
C LEU A 17 -15.87 -7.48 12.43
N VAL A 18 -14.76 -6.86 12.04
CA VAL A 18 -13.41 -7.33 12.41
C VAL A 18 -13.23 -7.28 13.92
N PHE A 19 -13.64 -6.20 14.57
CA PHE A 19 -13.57 -6.06 16.02
C PHE A 19 -14.42 -7.11 16.74
N LEU A 20 -15.67 -7.32 16.33
CA LEU A 20 -16.55 -8.33 16.91
C LEU A 20 -15.99 -9.75 16.73
N SER A 21 -15.46 -10.06 15.54
CA SER A 21 -14.84 -11.36 15.27
C SER A 21 -13.66 -11.64 16.21
N THR A 22 -12.78 -10.66 16.41
CA THR A 22 -11.64 -10.80 17.32
C THR A 22 -12.06 -10.83 18.79
N ALA A 23 -13.09 -10.07 19.19
CA ALA A 23 -13.65 -10.11 20.54
C ALA A 23 -14.27 -11.49 20.86
N ILE A 24 -15.03 -12.05 19.92
CA ILE A 24 -15.60 -13.40 20.05
C ILE A 24 -14.49 -14.45 20.16
N SER A 25 -13.45 -14.35 19.34
CA SER A 25 -12.29 -15.24 19.39
C SER A 25 -11.57 -15.15 20.74
N PHE A 26 -11.41 -13.94 21.28
CA PHE A 26 -10.81 -13.71 22.60
C PHE A 26 -11.65 -14.34 23.71
N ILE A 27 -12.96 -14.13 23.72
CA ILE A 27 -13.88 -14.71 24.71
C ILE A 27 -13.85 -16.24 24.67
N LYS A 28 -13.89 -16.81 23.45
CA LYS A 28 -13.80 -18.26 23.25
C LYS A 28 -12.48 -18.84 23.77
N SER A 29 -11.40 -18.16 23.57
CA SER A 29 -10.06 -18.55 24.03
C SER A 29 -9.95 -18.50 25.57
N LEU A 30 -10.51 -17.47 26.21
CA LEU A 30 -10.60 -17.38 27.67
C LEU A 30 -11.36 -18.58 28.28
N TYR A 31 -12.41 -19.03 27.59
CA TYR A 31 -13.26 -20.13 28.08
C TYR A 31 -12.61 -21.50 27.93
N LEU A 32 -11.79 -21.71 26.86
CA LEU A 32 -11.24 -23.02 26.50
C LEU A 32 -9.81 -23.27 27.03
N VAL A 33 -8.96 -22.24 27.10
CA VAL A 33 -7.50 -22.40 27.30
C VAL A 33 -6.99 -21.62 28.53
N GLY A 34 -7.82 -20.75 29.12
CA GLY A 34 -7.38 -19.87 30.19
C GLY A 34 -6.66 -18.61 29.67
N TYR A 35 -6.12 -17.84 30.60
CA TYR A 35 -5.55 -16.51 30.30
C TYR A 35 -4.14 -16.63 29.71
N GLU A 36 -4.01 -16.72 28.39
CA GLU A 36 -2.72 -16.62 27.72
C GLU A 36 -2.48 -15.21 27.17
N TYR A 37 -1.26 -14.70 27.37
CA TYR A 37 -0.80 -13.37 26.90
C TYR A 37 -1.01 -13.16 25.39
N SER A 38 -0.91 -14.23 24.60
CA SER A 38 -1.13 -14.22 23.15
C SER A 38 -2.53 -13.73 22.74
N ASN A 39 -3.56 -13.99 23.55
CA ASN A 39 -4.93 -13.65 23.26
C ASN A 39 -5.22 -12.14 23.46
N LEU A 40 -4.59 -11.54 24.46
CA LEU A 40 -4.62 -10.09 24.69
C LEU A 40 -3.99 -9.32 23.52
N VAL A 41 -2.87 -9.82 22.99
CA VAL A 41 -2.20 -9.20 21.83
C VAL A 41 -3.10 -9.16 20.60
N LEU A 42 -3.92 -10.19 20.36
CA LEU A 42 -4.87 -10.20 19.24
C LEU A 42 -5.97 -9.14 19.43
N LEU A 43 -6.48 -8.97 20.61
CA LEU A 43 -7.49 -7.96 20.92
C LEU A 43 -6.92 -6.54 20.81
N ILE A 44 -5.72 -6.30 21.34
CA ILE A 44 -5.01 -5.03 21.17
C ILE A 44 -4.76 -4.72 19.70
N LYS A 45 -4.32 -5.70 18.91
CA LYS A 45 -4.15 -5.53 17.46
C LYS A 45 -5.45 -5.13 16.77
N SER A 46 -6.61 -5.70 17.13
CA SER A 46 -7.88 -5.32 16.53
C SER A 46 -8.31 -3.90 16.88
N VAL A 47 -8.06 -3.46 18.13
CA VAL A 47 -8.29 -2.06 18.52
C VAL A 47 -7.36 -1.11 17.77
N THR A 48 -6.09 -1.49 17.57
CA THR A 48 -5.15 -0.66 16.80
C THR A 48 -5.54 -0.52 15.32
N TYR A 49 -6.29 -1.45 14.75
CA TYR A 49 -6.89 -1.26 13.42
C TYR A 49 -7.86 -0.08 13.35
N PHE A 50 -8.49 0.30 14.46
CA PHE A 50 -9.40 1.44 14.52
C PHE A 50 -8.72 2.77 14.17
N ARG A 51 -7.39 2.88 14.34
CA ARG A 51 -6.59 4.04 13.89
C ARG A 51 -6.75 4.34 12.40
N PHE A 52 -6.87 3.30 11.57
CA PHE A 52 -7.05 3.49 10.12
C PHE A 52 -8.42 4.09 9.80
N PHE A 53 -9.45 3.71 10.55
CA PHE A 53 -10.76 4.31 10.42
C PHE A 53 -10.76 5.79 10.84
N LEU A 54 -10.11 6.13 11.96
CA LEU A 54 -9.92 7.52 12.37
C LEU A 54 -9.16 8.33 11.32
N PHE A 55 -8.11 7.76 10.75
CA PHE A 55 -7.38 8.38 9.66
C PHE A 55 -8.27 8.67 8.45
N LEU A 56 -9.10 7.71 8.03
CA LEU A 56 -10.06 7.90 6.94
C LEU A 56 -11.08 9.00 7.23
N ILE A 57 -11.56 9.08 8.48
CA ILE A 57 -12.46 10.17 8.91
C ILE A 57 -11.76 11.53 8.78
N ILE A 58 -10.53 11.63 9.27
CA ILE A 58 -9.74 12.87 9.19
C ILE A 58 -9.53 13.28 7.72
N VAL A 59 -9.10 12.36 6.86
CA VAL A 59 -8.93 12.61 5.43
C VAL A 59 -10.24 13.06 4.78
N TYR A 60 -11.36 12.45 5.17
CA TYR A 60 -12.68 12.83 4.70
C TYR A 60 -13.03 14.27 5.08
N PHE A 61 -12.89 14.65 6.36
CA PHE A 61 -13.16 16.00 6.81
C PHE A 61 -12.25 17.04 6.15
N LEU A 62 -10.95 16.76 6.04
CA LEU A 62 -9.98 17.64 5.37
C LEU A 62 -10.31 17.82 3.88
N SER A 63 -10.81 16.76 3.23
CA SER A 63 -11.27 16.83 1.84
C SER A 63 -12.55 17.66 1.68
N GLN A 64 -13.48 17.61 2.66
CA GLN A 64 -14.69 18.43 2.66
C GLN A 64 -14.40 19.92 2.87
N LEU A 65 -13.31 20.23 3.57
CA LEU A 65 -12.86 21.60 3.83
C LEU A 65 -11.96 22.15 2.72
N ASP A 66 -11.77 21.40 1.61
CA ASP A 66 -10.87 21.75 0.51
C ASP A 66 -9.41 22.02 0.94
N LEU A 67 -9.01 21.51 2.13
CA LEU A 67 -7.65 21.65 2.66
C LEU A 67 -6.68 20.64 2.06
N LEU A 68 -7.17 19.58 1.42
CA LEU A 68 -6.35 18.55 0.79
C LEU A 68 -6.11 18.86 -0.68
N ASN A 69 -4.87 19.14 -1.00
CA ASN A 69 -4.44 19.23 -2.40
C ASN A 69 -3.94 17.86 -2.87
N PHE A 70 -4.83 17.07 -3.44
CA PHE A 70 -4.51 15.73 -3.95
C PHE A 70 -3.40 15.73 -5.02
N ARG A 71 -3.18 16.85 -5.71
CA ARG A 71 -2.09 16.95 -6.69
C ARG A 71 -0.72 16.71 -6.05
N TYR A 72 -0.44 17.32 -4.89
CA TYR A 72 0.82 17.10 -4.18
C TYR A 72 0.94 15.67 -3.65
N PHE A 73 -0.16 15.08 -3.20
CA PHE A 73 -0.19 13.67 -2.82
C PHE A 73 0.21 12.75 -3.98
N PHE A 74 -0.37 12.95 -5.17
CA PHE A 74 -0.03 12.14 -6.34
C PHE A 74 1.42 12.34 -6.80
N ILE A 75 1.95 13.57 -6.73
CA ILE A 75 3.34 13.87 -7.05
C ILE A 75 4.29 13.13 -6.09
N SER A 76 4.04 13.25 -4.77
CA SER A 76 4.89 12.60 -3.78
C SER A 76 4.79 11.07 -3.86
N ALA A 77 3.59 10.51 -4.05
CA ALA A 77 3.39 9.09 -4.24
C ALA A 77 4.18 8.55 -5.44
N ALA A 78 4.11 9.25 -6.58
CA ALA A 78 4.86 8.90 -7.79
C ALA A 78 6.37 8.99 -7.57
N PHE A 79 6.85 10.04 -6.95
CA PHE A 79 8.25 10.26 -6.67
C PHE A 79 8.83 9.14 -5.77
N PHE A 80 8.20 8.88 -4.64
CA PHE A 80 8.68 7.85 -3.71
C PHE A 80 8.55 6.43 -4.29
N ALA A 81 7.48 6.11 -5.01
CA ALA A 81 7.32 4.79 -5.62
C ALA A 81 8.43 4.51 -6.65
N ILE A 82 8.78 5.49 -7.48
CA ILE A 82 9.83 5.35 -8.47
C ILE A 82 11.21 5.25 -7.80
N ILE A 83 11.53 6.12 -6.84
CA ILE A 83 12.82 6.09 -6.15
C ILE A 83 13.01 4.75 -5.43
N ILE A 84 12.01 4.29 -4.67
CA ILE A 84 12.12 3.02 -3.96
C ILE A 84 12.24 1.85 -4.94
N SER A 85 11.53 1.87 -6.07
CA SER A 85 11.69 0.84 -7.10
C SER A 85 13.09 0.80 -7.68
N LEU A 86 13.67 1.96 -7.97
CA LEU A 86 15.04 2.07 -8.48
C LEU A 86 16.07 1.63 -7.45
N ASP A 87 15.90 1.99 -6.18
CA ASP A 87 16.79 1.59 -5.09
C ASP A 87 16.77 0.08 -4.84
N VAL A 88 15.58 -0.54 -4.86
CA VAL A 88 15.42 -2.01 -4.75
C VAL A 88 16.10 -2.73 -5.94
N ILE A 89 15.92 -2.21 -7.16
CA ILE A 89 16.60 -2.77 -8.35
C ILE A 89 18.11 -2.59 -8.24
N TYR A 90 18.57 -1.42 -7.80
CA TYR A 90 19.99 -1.13 -7.58
C TYR A 90 20.59 -2.08 -6.53
N GLN A 91 19.91 -2.26 -5.40
CA GLN A 91 20.32 -3.19 -4.34
C GLN A 91 20.46 -4.63 -4.85
N HIS A 92 19.54 -5.05 -5.70
CA HIS A 92 19.60 -6.39 -6.29
C HIS A 92 20.82 -6.60 -7.19
N ILE A 93 21.21 -5.58 -7.96
CA ILE A 93 22.33 -5.66 -8.90
C ILE A 93 23.68 -5.57 -8.18
N PHE A 94 23.79 -4.66 -7.19
CA PHE A 94 25.06 -4.33 -6.55
C PHE A 94 25.24 -4.98 -5.17
N GLY A 95 24.18 -5.61 -4.60
CA GLY A 95 24.21 -6.22 -3.27
C GLY A 95 24.06 -5.24 -2.12
N PHE A 96 23.99 -3.94 -2.38
CA PHE A 96 23.75 -2.89 -1.38
C PHE A 96 22.88 -1.77 -1.98
N ASN A 97 22.08 -1.10 -1.14
CA ASN A 97 21.26 0.02 -1.57
C ASN A 97 22.08 1.32 -1.70
N ILE A 98 21.46 2.42 -2.17
CA ILE A 98 22.12 3.72 -2.37
C ILE A 98 22.77 4.26 -1.07
N ILE A 99 22.26 3.89 0.11
CA ILE A 99 22.81 4.29 1.42
C ILE A 99 23.92 3.34 1.91
N GLY A 100 24.14 2.20 1.24
CA GLY A 100 25.14 1.21 1.60
C GLY A 100 24.62 0.07 2.49
N MET A 101 23.31 -0.03 2.72
CA MET A 101 22.72 -1.14 3.47
C MET A 101 22.65 -2.40 2.60
N LYS A 102 23.08 -3.53 3.17
CA LYS A 102 22.92 -4.84 2.53
C LYS A 102 21.54 -5.41 2.82
N SER A 103 21.00 -6.19 1.89
CA SER A 103 19.80 -6.98 2.19
C SER A 103 20.12 -8.10 3.19
N MET A 104 19.22 -8.36 4.14
CA MET A 104 19.37 -9.48 5.07
C MET A 104 19.26 -10.85 4.38
N ASP A 105 18.48 -10.92 3.31
CA ASP A 105 18.23 -12.15 2.55
C ASP A 105 18.65 -11.91 1.10
N GLU A 106 19.48 -12.80 0.56
CA GLU A 106 19.93 -12.77 -0.84
C GLU A 106 18.77 -12.83 -1.85
N ARG A 107 17.62 -13.36 -1.42
CA ARG A 107 16.43 -13.53 -2.26
C ARG A 107 15.48 -12.33 -2.25
N HIS A 108 15.67 -11.39 -1.32
CA HIS A 108 14.75 -10.27 -1.11
C HIS A 108 15.53 -8.97 -1.01
N SER A 109 15.21 -8.03 -1.88
CA SER A 109 15.79 -6.68 -1.80
C SER A 109 14.81 -5.76 -1.08
N SER A 110 15.23 -5.21 0.04
CA SER A 110 14.42 -4.34 0.91
C SER A 110 14.58 -2.85 0.63
N GLY A 111 15.60 -2.46 -0.15
CA GLY A 111 15.91 -1.07 -0.45
C GLY A 111 16.15 -0.25 0.82
N PHE A 112 15.53 0.93 0.89
CA PHE A 112 15.62 1.85 2.04
C PHE A 112 14.99 1.30 3.33
N PHE A 113 14.24 0.19 3.28
CA PHE A 113 13.56 -0.36 4.46
C PHE A 113 14.46 -1.25 5.33
N GLY A 114 15.74 -1.42 4.95
CA GLY A 114 16.70 -2.19 5.75
C GLY A 114 16.26 -3.65 5.94
N ASP A 115 15.98 -4.03 7.18
CA ASP A 115 15.61 -5.42 7.53
C ASP A 115 14.12 -5.74 7.27
N GLU A 116 13.31 -4.73 6.93
CA GLU A 116 11.88 -4.93 6.70
C GLU A 116 11.59 -5.26 5.22
N LEU A 117 10.99 -6.43 4.98
CA LEU A 117 10.62 -6.91 3.64
C LEU A 117 9.30 -6.31 3.14
N ILE A 118 9.10 -5.00 3.34
CA ILE A 118 7.86 -4.29 2.98
C ILE A 118 7.94 -3.52 1.66
N ALA A 119 9.13 -3.43 1.06
CA ALA A 119 9.38 -2.62 -0.15
C ALA A 119 8.38 -2.92 -1.28
N GLY A 120 8.17 -4.21 -1.62
CA GLY A 120 7.22 -4.61 -2.65
C GLY A 120 5.78 -4.23 -2.32
N GLY A 121 5.38 -4.29 -1.05
CA GLY A 121 4.08 -3.83 -0.57
C GLY A 121 3.90 -2.33 -0.73
N PHE A 122 4.94 -1.55 -0.39
CA PHE A 122 4.95 -0.11 -0.56
C PHE A 122 4.83 0.28 -2.03
N ILE A 123 5.69 -0.27 -2.89
CA ILE A 123 5.68 0.01 -4.34
C ILE A 123 4.30 -0.32 -4.92
N LYS A 124 3.73 -1.49 -4.62
CA LYS A 124 2.39 -1.90 -5.08
C LYS A 124 1.30 -0.91 -4.64
N ASN A 125 1.30 -0.47 -3.38
CA ASN A 125 0.28 0.44 -2.86
C ASN A 125 0.29 1.80 -3.57
N PHE A 126 1.47 2.32 -3.94
CA PHE A 126 1.62 3.62 -4.59
C PHE A 126 1.71 3.55 -6.12
N SER A 127 1.88 2.36 -6.71
CA SER A 127 2.01 2.18 -8.16
C SER A 127 0.81 2.69 -8.95
N PHE A 128 -0.41 2.42 -8.48
CA PHE A 128 -1.62 2.83 -9.18
C PHE A 128 -1.79 4.35 -9.19
N PHE A 129 -1.47 5.02 -8.08
CA PHE A 129 -1.46 6.48 -8.02
C PHE A 129 -0.43 7.06 -8.99
N THR A 130 0.74 6.44 -9.08
CA THR A 130 1.81 6.82 -10.02
C THR A 130 1.36 6.68 -11.47
N ILE A 131 0.79 5.54 -11.84
CA ILE A 131 0.29 5.28 -13.21
C ILE A 131 -0.80 6.27 -13.58
N LEU A 132 -1.80 6.48 -12.72
CA LEU A 132 -2.88 7.43 -12.94
C LEU A 132 -2.37 8.86 -13.07
N PHE A 133 -1.40 9.26 -12.26
CA PHE A 133 -0.79 10.58 -12.31
C PHE A 133 -0.12 10.85 -13.67
N PHE A 134 0.70 9.93 -14.15
CA PHE A 134 1.37 10.07 -15.44
C PHE A 134 0.40 10.01 -16.62
N THR A 135 -0.60 9.16 -16.57
CA THR A 135 -1.65 9.12 -17.60
C THR A 135 -2.45 10.42 -17.65
N TYR A 136 -2.71 11.04 -16.51
CA TYR A 136 -3.40 12.33 -16.43
C TYR A 136 -2.57 13.49 -16.95
N ILE A 137 -1.31 13.63 -16.53
CA ILE A 137 -0.41 14.72 -16.97
C ILE A 137 -0.17 14.65 -18.48
N LEU A 138 0.02 13.46 -19.01
CA LEU A 138 0.35 13.26 -20.42
C LEU A 138 -0.88 13.07 -21.32
N ARG A 139 -2.08 13.38 -20.83
CA ARG A 139 -3.34 13.16 -21.57
C ARG A 139 -3.35 13.76 -22.98
N ASN A 140 -2.67 14.90 -23.18
CA ASN A 140 -2.63 15.63 -24.43
C ASN A 140 -1.55 15.11 -25.42
N LYS A 141 -0.63 14.23 -24.97
CA LYS A 141 0.48 13.71 -25.78
C LYS A 141 0.37 12.17 -25.89
N ARG A 142 -0.46 11.69 -26.81
CA ARG A 142 -0.81 10.26 -26.93
C ARG A 142 0.41 9.33 -26.99
N ASN A 143 1.39 9.60 -27.85
CA ASN A 143 2.55 8.73 -28.02
C ASN A 143 3.47 8.76 -26.79
N SER A 144 3.78 9.95 -26.28
CA SER A 144 4.61 10.10 -25.07
C SER A 144 3.94 9.50 -23.85
N ARG A 145 2.61 9.61 -23.75
CA ARG A 145 1.82 9.00 -22.66
C ARG A 145 1.99 7.48 -22.66
N PHE A 146 1.81 6.83 -23.80
CA PHE A 146 1.90 5.37 -23.89
C PHE A 146 3.32 4.89 -23.53
N ILE A 147 4.36 5.48 -24.14
CA ILE A 147 5.75 5.09 -23.91
C ILE A 147 6.14 5.29 -22.45
N LEU A 148 5.87 6.48 -21.88
CA LEU A 148 6.32 6.81 -20.53
C LEU A 148 5.55 5.98 -19.47
N THR A 149 4.25 5.77 -19.67
CA THR A 149 3.45 4.93 -18.75
C THR A 149 3.93 3.48 -18.79
N THR A 150 4.27 2.95 -19.97
CA THR A 150 4.81 1.59 -20.10
C THR A 150 6.17 1.47 -19.38
N ILE A 151 7.08 2.44 -19.56
CA ILE A 151 8.37 2.46 -18.87
C ILE A 151 8.16 2.46 -17.35
N ILE A 152 7.24 3.29 -16.84
CA ILE A 152 6.95 3.37 -15.41
C ILE A 152 6.38 2.04 -14.90
N ILE A 153 5.45 1.42 -15.61
CA ILE A 153 4.91 0.11 -15.26
C ILE A 153 6.03 -0.94 -15.18
N CYS A 154 6.96 -0.93 -16.15
CA CYS A 154 8.11 -1.84 -16.14
C CYS A 154 9.02 -1.61 -14.93
N ILE A 155 9.34 -0.36 -14.59
CA ILE A 155 10.19 -0.02 -13.44
C ILE A 155 9.51 -0.47 -12.13
N LEU A 156 8.25 -0.12 -11.94
CA LEU A 156 7.49 -0.50 -10.74
C LEU A 156 7.33 -2.02 -10.63
N GLY A 157 7.00 -2.69 -11.75
CA GLY A 157 6.89 -4.14 -11.81
C GLY A 157 8.21 -4.85 -11.50
N ALA A 158 9.32 -4.38 -12.08
CA ALA A 158 10.65 -4.90 -11.79
C ALA A 158 11.02 -4.72 -10.31
N GLY A 159 10.76 -3.55 -9.71
CA GLY A 159 10.96 -3.31 -8.28
C GLY A 159 10.17 -4.27 -7.40
N ILE A 160 8.90 -4.55 -7.74
CA ILE A 160 8.08 -5.51 -7.00
C ILE A 160 8.61 -6.93 -7.14
N ILE A 161 9.02 -7.36 -8.35
CA ILE A 161 9.59 -8.70 -8.59
C ILE A 161 10.86 -8.90 -7.75
N VAL A 162 11.77 -7.96 -7.84
CA VAL A 162 13.08 -7.99 -7.18
C VAL A 162 12.94 -7.91 -5.65
N SER A 163 11.92 -7.24 -5.13
CA SER A 163 11.62 -7.22 -3.69
C SER A 163 11.25 -8.60 -3.12
N GLY A 164 10.98 -9.61 -3.98
CA GLY A 164 10.61 -10.97 -3.57
C GLY A 164 9.20 -11.11 -3.00
N ASN A 165 8.39 -10.04 -2.93
CA ASN A 165 7.03 -10.09 -2.39
C ASN A 165 6.02 -10.57 -3.43
N ARG A 166 5.79 -11.88 -3.47
CA ARG A 166 4.90 -12.55 -4.44
C ARG A 166 3.46 -12.04 -4.41
N MET A 167 2.91 -11.80 -3.21
CA MET A 167 1.53 -11.29 -3.08
C MET A 167 1.38 -9.87 -3.65
N SER A 168 2.39 -9.02 -3.47
CA SER A 168 2.38 -7.68 -4.07
C SER A 168 2.42 -7.74 -5.59
N LEU A 169 3.16 -8.69 -6.17
CA LEU A 169 3.20 -8.89 -7.62
C LEU A 169 1.83 -9.32 -8.17
N VAL A 170 1.20 -10.31 -7.55
CA VAL A 170 -0.13 -10.80 -7.98
C VAL A 170 -1.16 -9.66 -7.93
N LEU A 171 -1.18 -8.89 -6.83
CA LEU A 171 -2.11 -7.78 -6.68
C LEU A 171 -1.82 -6.62 -7.65
N PHE A 172 -0.55 -6.38 -7.96
CA PHE A 172 -0.15 -5.39 -8.96
C PHE A 172 -0.62 -5.79 -10.36
N LEU A 173 -0.39 -7.04 -10.78
CA LEU A 173 -0.84 -7.55 -12.07
C LEU A 173 -2.39 -7.56 -12.18
N PHE A 174 -3.07 -7.97 -11.11
CA PHE A 174 -4.52 -7.93 -11.07
C PHE A 174 -5.06 -6.50 -11.18
N GLY A 175 -4.45 -5.54 -10.48
CA GLY A 175 -4.83 -4.14 -10.58
C GLY A 175 -4.57 -3.54 -11.97
N LEU A 176 -3.44 -3.90 -12.64
CA LEU A 176 -3.19 -3.53 -14.03
C LEU A 176 -4.25 -4.10 -14.96
N PHE A 177 -4.60 -5.38 -14.79
CA PHE A 177 -5.66 -6.02 -15.56
C PHE A 177 -6.98 -5.24 -15.44
N LEU A 178 -7.38 -4.84 -14.23
CA LEU A 178 -8.56 -4.03 -14.02
C LEU A 178 -8.48 -2.66 -14.72
N ILE A 179 -7.33 -1.97 -14.65
CA ILE A 179 -7.14 -0.67 -15.34
C ILE A 179 -7.25 -0.81 -16.86
N PHE A 180 -6.81 -1.94 -17.45
CA PHE A 180 -6.92 -2.17 -18.89
C PHE A 180 -8.32 -2.62 -19.33
N LEU A 181 -9.13 -3.11 -18.41
CA LEU A 181 -10.47 -3.61 -18.69
C LEU A 181 -11.50 -2.47 -18.69
N PHE A 182 -11.27 -1.37 -17.95
CA PHE A 182 -12.12 -0.18 -17.83
C PHE A 182 -11.47 1.06 -18.45
#